data_5d094f009ec0da7240814ca590cfee9e
#
_entry.id   5d094f009ec0da7240814ca590cfee9e
#
_cell.length_a   1.000
_cell.length_b   1.000
_cell.length_c   1.000
_cell.angle_alpha   90.00
_cell.angle_beta   90.00
_cell.angle_gamma   90.00
#
_symmetry.space_group_name_H-M   'P 1'
#
loop_
_entity.id
_entity.type
_entity.pdbx_description
1 polymer ?
#
loop_
_entity_poly.entity_id
_entity_poly.type
_entity_poly.pdbx_seq_one_letter_code
_entity_poly.pdbx_strand_id
1 'polypeptide(L)'
;TERDQALVLLKNNPKNFQEEFIMNKNTFTAVKLSKGEVNVYDFGTVKLHAYKTNDFIDNEVFIVEKAGKAVILESPCFFDNIEELTAYLNGVEVAGMLVAYHGAGAAFLPDVPKYATQNAVEYSENGGGKALITNFTNAFGAIFDNSVHQITNVIGEGKINIGGIDFVIHQTAEAFDVEIPEINAVYTHMLGHDCHSIVAGAGHADAIIAQLRDYIAKGYDLILTSHYTPEDLKDAQTKIDYLETLKGIAEKCSDAADFKAEVEKQYPNYSGGNYLDMTAGFFFA
;
A
#
# COMPACT_ATOMS: atom_id res chain seq x y z
N THR A 1 29.68 -8.88 -51.64
CA THR A 1 28.47 -8.11 -51.96
C THR A 1 27.96 -7.48 -50.70
N GLU A 2 27.21 -6.35 -50.76
CA GLU A 2 26.64 -5.65 -49.58
C GLU A 2 25.84 -6.56 -48.64
N ARG A 3 25.32 -7.66 -49.15
CA ARG A 3 24.64 -8.71 -48.39
C ARG A 3 25.57 -9.48 -47.45
N ASP A 4 26.81 -9.68 -47.83
CA ASP A 4 27.80 -10.43 -47.02
C ASP A 4 28.39 -9.57 -45.92
N GLN A 5 28.47 -8.25 -46.12
CA GLN A 5 28.90 -7.31 -45.09
C GLN A 5 27.81 -7.10 -44.00
N ALA A 6 26.54 -7.12 -44.36
CA ALA A 6 25.43 -7.07 -43.41
C ALA A 6 25.36 -8.32 -42.53
N LEU A 7 25.68 -9.55 -43.10
CA LEU A 7 25.69 -10.79 -42.33
C LEU A 7 26.86 -10.89 -41.34
N VAL A 8 28.00 -10.24 -41.63
CA VAL A 8 29.17 -10.20 -40.73
C VAL A 8 28.93 -9.23 -39.56
N LEU A 9 28.20 -8.12 -39.78
CA LEU A 9 27.83 -7.19 -38.74
C LEU A 9 26.83 -7.79 -37.76
N LEU A 10 25.94 -8.68 -38.20
CA LEU A 10 24.98 -9.39 -37.33
C LEU A 10 25.61 -10.52 -36.49
N LYS A 11 26.78 -11.03 -36.88
CA LYS A 11 27.49 -12.12 -36.16
C LYS A 11 28.40 -11.61 -35.02
N ASN A 12 28.76 -10.37 -35.00
CA ASN A 12 29.76 -9.81 -34.07
C ASN A 12 29.15 -8.94 -32.94
N ASN A 13 27.84 -8.91 -32.75
CA ASN A 13 27.22 -8.29 -31.60
C ASN A 13 26.11 -9.22 -31.06
N PRO A 14 26.45 -10.19 -30.22
CA PRO A 14 25.47 -10.85 -29.40
C PRO A 14 25.12 -9.84 -28.28
N LYS A 15 24.40 -8.75 -28.58
CA LYS A 15 23.54 -8.16 -27.59
C LYS A 15 22.52 -9.26 -27.31
N ASN A 16 22.70 -9.96 -26.20
CA ASN A 16 21.62 -10.59 -25.50
C ASN A 16 20.52 -9.51 -25.38
N PHE A 17 19.54 -9.55 -26.27
CA PHE A 17 18.21 -9.08 -25.98
C PHE A 17 17.65 -10.10 -24.97
N GLN A 18 18.12 -10.07 -23.73
CA GLN A 18 17.21 -10.20 -22.64
C GLN A 18 16.30 -8.97 -22.83
N GLU A 19 15.09 -9.19 -23.32
CA GLU A 19 14.01 -8.26 -23.02
C GLU A 19 14.10 -8.10 -21.51
N GLU A 20 14.57 -6.94 -21.04
CA GLU A 20 14.46 -6.59 -19.63
C GLU A 20 12.97 -6.66 -19.37
N PHE A 21 12.57 -7.68 -18.63
CA PHE A 21 11.19 -7.87 -18.23
C PHE A 21 10.91 -6.73 -17.27
N ILE A 22 10.40 -5.61 -17.82
CA ILE A 22 10.10 -4.42 -17.03
C ILE A 22 8.87 -4.76 -16.20
N MET A 23 9.11 -5.02 -14.92
CA MET A 23 8.04 -5.20 -13.96
C MET A 23 7.23 -3.89 -13.86
N ASN A 24 5.91 -4.02 -13.91
CA ASN A 24 4.99 -2.91 -13.70
C ASN A 24 3.71 -3.41 -13.00
N LYS A 25 2.87 -2.49 -12.54
CA LYS A 25 1.65 -2.81 -11.79
C LYS A 25 0.67 -3.77 -12.48
N ASN A 26 0.77 -3.94 -13.79
CA ASN A 26 -0.08 -4.84 -14.58
C ASN A 26 0.57 -6.20 -14.89
N THR A 27 1.81 -6.40 -14.44
CA THR A 27 2.57 -7.62 -14.70
C THR A 27 2.44 -8.58 -13.54
N PHE A 28 1.28 -9.21 -13.40
CA PHE A 28 0.99 -10.16 -12.32
C PHE A 28 0.19 -11.36 -12.82
N THR A 29 0.20 -12.42 -12.03
CA THR A 29 -0.73 -13.55 -12.16
C THR A 29 -1.80 -13.43 -11.09
N ALA A 30 -3.07 -13.34 -11.49
CA ALA A 30 -4.19 -13.26 -10.56
C ALA A 30 -4.59 -14.65 -10.04
N VAL A 31 -4.76 -14.79 -8.73
CA VAL A 31 -5.29 -15.97 -8.07
C VAL A 31 -6.59 -15.56 -7.37
N LYS A 32 -7.73 -15.98 -7.91
CA LYS A 32 -9.03 -15.74 -7.28
C LYS A 32 -9.21 -16.65 -6.09
N LEU A 33 -9.59 -16.04 -4.97
CA LEU A 33 -9.99 -16.74 -3.76
C LEU A 33 -11.51 -16.64 -3.57
N SER A 34 -12.03 -17.11 -2.44
CA SER A 34 -13.48 -17.13 -2.19
C SER A 34 -14.03 -15.74 -1.84
N LYS A 35 -13.23 -14.90 -1.22
CA LYS A 35 -13.56 -13.52 -0.80
C LYS A 35 -12.77 -12.50 -1.58
N GLY A 36 -11.45 -12.64 -1.59
CA GLY A 36 -10.52 -11.73 -2.21
C GLY A 36 -9.86 -12.24 -3.47
N GLU A 37 -8.81 -11.56 -3.86
CA GLU A 37 -7.97 -11.93 -5.00
C GLU A 37 -6.50 -11.64 -4.64
N VAL A 38 -5.59 -12.52 -5.03
CA VAL A 38 -4.15 -12.30 -4.87
C VAL A 38 -3.52 -12.03 -6.22
N ASN A 39 -2.91 -10.86 -6.38
CA ASN A 39 -2.08 -10.51 -7.53
C ASN A 39 -0.62 -10.86 -7.24
N VAL A 40 -0.07 -11.84 -7.93
CA VAL A 40 1.30 -12.33 -7.72
C VAL A 40 2.24 -11.72 -8.75
N TYR A 41 3.17 -10.90 -8.28
CA TYR A 41 4.26 -10.30 -9.05
C TYR A 41 5.52 -11.13 -8.86
N ASP A 42 6.11 -11.65 -9.94
CA ASP A 42 7.29 -12.52 -9.90
C ASP A 42 8.53 -11.74 -10.34
N PHE A 43 9.40 -11.40 -9.40
CA PHE A 43 10.69 -10.73 -9.63
C PHE A 43 11.86 -11.74 -9.74
N GLY A 44 11.56 -13.01 -9.97
CA GLY A 44 12.54 -14.08 -10.07
C GLY A 44 12.92 -14.67 -8.71
N THR A 45 13.75 -14.00 -7.93
CA THR A 45 14.18 -14.48 -6.60
C THR A 45 13.20 -14.10 -5.47
N VAL A 46 12.41 -13.09 -5.70
CA VAL A 46 11.39 -12.58 -4.75
C VAL A 46 10.04 -12.55 -5.45
N LYS A 47 8.99 -12.90 -4.74
CA LYS A 47 7.60 -12.71 -5.19
C LYS A 47 6.90 -11.76 -4.24
N LEU A 48 6.09 -10.87 -4.81
CA LEU A 48 5.15 -10.06 -4.08
C LEU A 48 3.74 -10.59 -4.33
N HIS A 49 3.02 -10.91 -3.28
CA HIS A 49 1.60 -11.27 -3.35
C HIS A 49 0.81 -10.12 -2.75
N ALA A 50 0.02 -9.43 -3.56
CA ALA A 50 -0.86 -8.37 -3.15
C ALA A 50 -2.27 -8.96 -2.98
N TYR A 51 -2.70 -9.14 -1.75
CA TYR A 51 -4.01 -9.69 -1.42
C TYR A 51 -5.02 -8.56 -1.24
N LYS A 52 -5.85 -8.38 -2.26
CA LYS A 52 -7.03 -7.54 -2.20
C LYS A 52 -8.14 -8.28 -1.45
N THR A 53 -8.49 -7.80 -0.28
CA THR A 53 -9.45 -8.49 0.61
C THR A 53 -10.88 -8.44 0.10
N ASN A 54 -11.27 -7.39 -0.64
CA ASN A 54 -12.65 -7.04 -0.99
C ASN A 54 -13.56 -6.95 0.25
N ASP A 55 -12.99 -6.55 1.38
CA ASP A 55 -13.72 -6.32 2.63
C ASP A 55 -14.37 -4.93 2.68
N PHE A 56 -14.99 -4.60 3.80
CA PHE A 56 -15.76 -3.35 3.95
C PHE A 56 -14.91 -2.07 4.03
N ILE A 57 -13.59 -2.20 4.15
CA ILE A 57 -12.64 -1.10 4.22
C ILE A 57 -11.58 -1.17 3.12
N ASP A 58 -11.79 -2.06 2.13
CA ASP A 58 -10.91 -2.25 0.96
C ASP A 58 -9.43 -2.47 1.35
N ASN A 59 -9.18 -3.29 2.39
CA ASN A 59 -7.83 -3.61 2.81
C ASN A 59 -7.02 -4.29 1.71
N GLU A 60 -5.74 -3.94 1.65
CA GLU A 60 -4.73 -4.65 0.86
C GLU A 60 -3.63 -5.15 1.80
N VAL A 61 -3.30 -6.44 1.72
CA VAL A 61 -2.25 -7.09 2.51
C VAL A 61 -1.16 -7.58 1.58
N PHE A 62 0.10 -7.28 1.91
CA PHE A 62 1.21 -7.66 1.06
C PHE A 62 2.04 -8.76 1.70
N ILE A 63 2.41 -9.77 0.88
CA ILE A 63 3.27 -10.88 1.28
C ILE A 63 4.50 -10.83 0.39
N VAL A 64 5.67 -10.68 0.97
CA VAL A 64 6.96 -10.73 0.27
C VAL A 64 7.56 -12.11 0.51
N GLU A 65 7.66 -12.93 -0.52
CA GLU A 65 8.17 -14.30 -0.45
C GLU A 65 9.55 -14.40 -1.09
N LYS A 66 10.48 -15.05 -0.40
CA LYS A 66 11.83 -15.35 -0.87
C LYS A 66 12.33 -16.67 -0.31
N ALA A 67 12.79 -17.57 -1.19
CA ALA A 67 13.38 -18.85 -0.80
C ALA A 67 12.50 -19.69 0.15
N GLY A 68 11.17 -19.68 -0.05
CA GLY A 68 10.20 -20.43 0.75
C GLY A 68 9.84 -19.80 2.10
N LYS A 69 10.32 -18.59 2.37
CA LYS A 69 9.94 -17.78 3.55
C LYS A 69 9.18 -16.55 3.12
N ALA A 70 8.22 -16.13 3.93
CA ALA A 70 7.44 -14.94 3.68
C ALA A 70 7.50 -13.95 4.85
N VAL A 71 7.41 -12.67 4.52
CA VAL A 71 7.14 -11.58 5.46
C VAL A 71 5.87 -10.87 5.01
N ILE A 72 4.99 -10.59 5.95
CA ILE A 72 3.69 -9.99 5.67
C ILE A 72 3.73 -8.51 6.10
N LEU A 73 3.18 -7.63 5.29
CA LEU A 73 2.93 -6.24 5.59
C LEU A 73 1.43 -6.05 5.79
N GLU A 74 1.06 -5.54 6.94
CA GLU A 74 -0.30 -5.38 7.46
C GLU A 74 -1.04 -6.70 7.71
N SER A 75 -2.30 -6.61 8.09
CA SER A 75 -3.13 -7.75 8.49
C SER A 75 -4.55 -7.59 7.99
N PRO A 76 -5.20 -8.67 7.52
CA PRO A 76 -6.64 -8.65 7.36
C PRO A 76 -7.30 -8.58 8.75
N CYS A 77 -8.43 -7.89 8.84
CA CYS A 77 -9.14 -7.71 10.11
C CYS A 77 -10.60 -8.22 10.11
N PHE A 78 -11.06 -8.81 9.02
CA PHE A 78 -12.34 -9.53 8.97
C PHE A 78 -12.10 -11.05 9.04
N PHE A 79 -12.84 -11.76 9.88
CA PHE A 79 -12.61 -13.19 10.13
C PHE A 79 -12.61 -14.04 8.86
N ASP A 80 -13.50 -13.78 7.91
CA ASP A 80 -13.54 -14.49 6.63
C ASP A 80 -12.24 -14.31 5.82
N ASN A 81 -11.67 -13.10 5.82
CA ASN A 81 -10.39 -12.81 5.14
C ASN A 81 -9.20 -13.38 5.90
N ILE A 82 -9.25 -13.40 7.24
CA ILE A 82 -8.25 -14.05 8.09
C ILE A 82 -8.17 -15.54 7.77
N GLU A 83 -9.31 -16.22 7.73
CA GLU A 83 -9.39 -17.65 7.39
C GLU A 83 -8.86 -17.91 5.96
N GLU A 84 -9.31 -17.12 5.00
CA GLU A 84 -8.93 -17.26 3.60
C GLU A 84 -7.43 -17.08 3.40
N LEU A 85 -6.85 -15.99 3.94
CA LEU A 85 -5.42 -15.72 3.76
C LEU A 85 -4.55 -16.71 4.54
N THR A 86 -4.99 -17.16 5.70
CA THR A 86 -4.33 -18.25 6.45
C THR A 86 -4.28 -19.53 5.61
N ALA A 87 -5.38 -19.89 4.95
CA ALA A 87 -5.44 -21.05 4.07
C ALA A 87 -4.54 -20.88 2.83
N TYR A 88 -4.47 -19.67 2.24
CA TYR A 88 -3.59 -19.36 1.11
C TYR A 88 -2.12 -19.53 1.47
N LEU A 89 -1.72 -19.17 2.67
CA LEU A 89 -0.34 -19.29 3.18
C LEU A 89 0.02 -20.70 3.66
N ASN A 90 -0.88 -21.68 3.54
CA ASN A 90 -0.61 -23.03 4.00
C ASN A 90 0.62 -23.64 3.31
N GLY A 91 1.61 -24.05 4.11
CA GLY A 91 2.88 -24.60 3.63
C GLY A 91 3.98 -23.56 3.38
N VAL A 92 3.71 -22.27 3.59
CA VAL A 92 4.71 -21.19 3.55
C VAL A 92 5.20 -20.90 4.96
N GLU A 93 6.53 -20.82 5.16
CA GLU A 93 7.12 -20.38 6.42
C GLU A 93 7.00 -18.86 6.55
N VAL A 94 6.10 -18.37 7.42
CA VAL A 94 5.99 -16.93 7.69
C VAL A 94 7.01 -16.53 8.76
N ALA A 95 8.05 -15.80 8.35
CA ALA A 95 9.18 -15.40 9.20
C ALA A 95 8.84 -14.18 10.08
N GLY A 96 7.85 -13.38 9.70
CA GLY A 96 7.43 -12.20 10.47
C GLY A 96 6.31 -11.42 9.79
N MET A 97 5.75 -10.49 10.56
CA MET A 97 4.72 -9.56 10.10
C MET A 97 5.12 -8.14 10.52
N LEU A 98 5.11 -7.21 9.57
CA LEU A 98 5.24 -5.78 9.80
C LEU A 98 3.84 -5.20 10.01
N VAL A 99 3.56 -4.73 11.22
CA VAL A 99 2.26 -4.13 11.60
C VAL A 99 2.47 -2.62 11.68
N ALA A 100 2.08 -1.92 10.62
CA ALA A 100 2.28 -0.48 10.52
C ALA A 100 1.06 0.30 11.01
N TYR A 101 0.01 0.37 10.22
CA TYR A 101 -1.19 1.17 10.51
C TYR A 101 -2.38 0.33 10.96
N HIS A 102 -2.45 -0.94 10.56
CA HIS A 102 -3.57 -1.83 10.86
C HIS A 102 -3.28 -2.70 12.07
N GLY A 103 -3.51 -2.14 13.25
CA GLY A 103 -3.26 -2.85 14.52
C GLY A 103 -4.26 -3.96 14.87
N ALA A 104 -5.45 -3.98 14.24
CA ALA A 104 -6.47 -5.00 14.44
C ALA A 104 -6.18 -6.29 13.68
N GLY A 105 -6.92 -7.37 13.97
CA GLY A 105 -6.80 -8.65 13.27
C GLY A 105 -5.80 -9.61 13.89
N ALA A 106 -5.58 -9.55 15.21
CA ALA A 106 -4.59 -10.38 15.89
C ALA A 106 -4.86 -11.89 15.87
N ALA A 107 -6.07 -12.30 15.46
CA ALA A 107 -6.37 -13.71 15.19
C ALA A 107 -5.63 -14.23 13.94
N PHE A 108 -5.14 -13.32 13.05
CA PHE A 108 -4.32 -13.70 11.91
C PHE A 108 -2.92 -14.06 12.36
N LEU A 109 -2.53 -15.32 12.14
CA LEU A 109 -1.20 -15.85 12.44
C LEU A 109 -0.67 -15.46 13.83
N PRO A 110 -1.37 -15.81 14.92
CA PRO A 110 -1.09 -15.30 16.27
C PRO A 110 0.33 -15.59 16.76
N ASP A 111 0.93 -16.72 16.34
CA ASP A 111 2.26 -17.17 16.80
C ASP A 111 3.42 -16.61 15.96
N VAL A 112 3.15 -15.91 14.85
CA VAL A 112 4.19 -15.31 14.01
C VAL A 112 4.77 -14.06 14.70
N PRO A 113 6.12 -13.84 14.69
CA PRO A 113 6.72 -12.62 15.24
C PRO A 113 6.17 -11.35 14.57
N LYS A 114 5.77 -10.37 15.41
CA LYS A 114 5.27 -9.06 14.95
C LYS A 114 6.30 -7.98 15.18
N TYR A 115 6.49 -7.15 14.18
CA TYR A 115 7.42 -6.03 14.14
C TYR A 115 6.66 -4.73 13.94
N ALA A 116 6.88 -3.74 14.79
CA ALA A 116 6.30 -2.40 14.66
C ALA A 116 7.23 -1.36 15.26
N THR A 117 7.10 -0.11 14.84
CA THR A 117 7.73 1.03 15.52
C THR A 117 6.98 1.38 16.80
N GLN A 118 7.63 2.10 17.72
CA GLN A 118 6.95 2.56 18.93
C GLN A 118 5.76 3.46 18.60
N ASN A 119 5.85 4.27 17.52
CA ASN A 119 4.75 5.11 17.06
C ASN A 119 3.54 4.28 16.63
N ALA A 120 3.75 3.19 15.89
CA ALA A 120 2.68 2.28 15.46
C ALA A 120 1.99 1.60 16.65
N VAL A 121 2.76 1.20 17.66
CA VAL A 121 2.22 0.65 18.92
C VAL A 121 1.32 1.69 19.60
N GLU A 122 1.82 2.91 19.79
CA GLU A 122 1.08 3.99 20.44
C GLU A 122 -0.18 4.38 19.63
N TYR A 123 -0.07 4.46 18.32
CA TYR A 123 -1.20 4.72 17.43
C TYR A 123 -2.32 3.69 17.59
N SER A 124 -1.97 2.41 17.64
CA SER A 124 -2.94 1.30 17.74
C SER A 124 -3.54 1.16 19.14
N GLU A 125 -2.79 1.44 20.19
CA GLU A 125 -3.21 1.21 21.57
C GLU A 125 -3.88 2.45 22.20
N ASN A 126 -3.45 3.67 21.86
CA ASN A 126 -3.86 4.90 22.51
C ASN A 126 -4.26 6.02 21.55
N GLY A 127 -3.83 5.93 20.27
CA GLY A 127 -4.01 6.97 19.26
C GLY A 127 -5.22 6.77 18.34
N GLY A 128 -5.10 7.30 17.14
CA GLY A 128 -6.12 7.27 16.09
C GLY A 128 -6.52 5.87 15.68
N GLY A 129 -5.57 4.92 15.65
CA GLY A 129 -5.82 3.52 15.34
C GLY A 129 -6.80 2.86 16.31
N LYS A 130 -6.64 3.12 17.63
CA LYS A 130 -7.61 2.65 18.64
C LYS A 130 -9.00 3.19 18.40
N ALA A 131 -9.12 4.47 18.05
CA ALA A 131 -10.41 5.08 17.74
C ALA A 131 -11.07 4.42 16.52
N LEU A 132 -10.30 4.13 15.47
CA LEU A 132 -10.76 3.43 14.28
C LEU A 132 -11.22 2.00 14.61
N ILE A 133 -10.44 1.23 15.38
CA ILE A 133 -10.80 -0.11 15.83
C ILE A 133 -12.13 -0.08 16.60
N THR A 134 -12.33 0.91 17.48
CA THR A 134 -13.59 1.08 18.22
C THR A 134 -14.76 1.36 17.28
N ASN A 135 -14.58 2.27 16.31
CA ASN A 135 -15.60 2.60 15.32
C ASN A 135 -15.97 1.40 14.44
N PHE A 136 -14.97 0.64 13.97
CA PHE A 136 -15.19 -0.56 13.17
C PHE A 136 -15.84 -1.69 13.96
N THR A 137 -15.50 -1.85 15.25
CA THR A 137 -16.19 -2.79 16.15
C THR A 137 -17.67 -2.46 16.25
N ASN A 138 -18.02 -1.18 16.38
CA ASN A 138 -19.41 -0.74 16.42
C ASN A 138 -20.14 -0.90 15.09
N ALA A 139 -19.44 -0.67 13.96
CA ALA A 139 -20.03 -0.75 12.63
C ALA A 139 -20.21 -2.19 12.14
N PHE A 140 -19.27 -3.08 12.41
CA PHE A 140 -19.20 -4.42 11.80
C PHE A 140 -19.48 -5.55 12.80
N GLY A 141 -19.38 -5.28 14.10
CA GLY A 141 -19.72 -6.28 15.13
C GLY A 141 -18.88 -7.56 15.03
N ALA A 142 -19.56 -8.70 15.08
CA ALA A 142 -18.92 -10.02 15.21
C ALA A 142 -18.11 -10.51 13.98
N ILE A 143 -18.20 -9.84 12.84
CA ILE A 143 -17.41 -10.21 11.65
C ILE A 143 -16.02 -9.57 11.63
N PHE A 144 -15.78 -8.56 12.48
CA PHE A 144 -14.53 -7.81 12.60
C PHE A 144 -13.74 -8.31 13.80
N ASP A 145 -12.46 -8.66 13.57
CA ASP A 145 -11.53 -8.99 14.64
C ASP A 145 -10.92 -7.71 15.21
N ASN A 146 -11.43 -7.27 16.33
CA ASN A 146 -10.97 -6.08 17.04
C ASN A 146 -9.80 -6.33 17.99
N SER A 147 -9.28 -7.55 18.02
CA SER A 147 -8.09 -7.84 18.82
C SER A 147 -6.86 -7.15 18.21
N VAL A 148 -6.03 -6.55 19.08
CA VAL A 148 -4.84 -5.81 18.68
C VAL A 148 -3.63 -6.73 18.70
N HIS A 149 -2.81 -6.66 17.66
CA HIS A 149 -1.57 -7.42 17.55
C HIS A 149 -0.63 -7.14 18.72
N GLN A 150 -0.16 -8.19 19.39
CA GLN A 150 0.89 -8.07 20.38
C GLN A 150 2.24 -7.97 19.67
N ILE A 151 2.89 -6.80 19.74
CA ILE A 151 4.17 -6.56 19.09
C ILE A 151 5.29 -7.25 19.90
N THR A 152 6.00 -8.15 19.25
CA THR A 152 7.11 -8.92 19.87
C THR A 152 8.47 -8.28 19.61
N ASN A 153 8.59 -7.44 18.58
CA ASN A 153 9.81 -6.78 18.19
C ASN A 153 9.55 -5.30 17.88
N VAL A 154 9.98 -4.42 18.78
CA VAL A 154 9.94 -2.97 18.50
C VAL A 154 11.15 -2.62 17.64
N ILE A 155 10.90 -2.00 16.48
CA ILE A 155 11.91 -1.61 15.49
C ILE A 155 12.00 -0.09 15.39
N GLY A 156 13.11 0.40 14.83
CA GLY A 156 13.34 1.82 14.58
C GLY A 156 13.52 2.13 13.11
N GLU A 157 13.84 3.40 12.83
CA GLU A 157 14.22 3.90 11.51
C GLU A 157 15.41 3.13 10.93
N GLY A 158 15.39 2.85 9.62
CA GLY A 158 16.50 2.28 8.89
C GLY A 158 16.34 0.82 8.49
N LYS A 159 17.45 0.18 8.15
CA LYS A 159 17.46 -1.18 7.58
C LYS A 159 17.21 -2.26 8.61
N ILE A 160 16.37 -3.21 8.25
CA ILE A 160 16.15 -4.46 8.99
C ILE A 160 16.13 -5.65 8.01
N ASN A 161 16.46 -6.83 8.52
CA ASN A 161 16.33 -8.08 7.77
C ASN A 161 15.37 -9.02 8.52
N ILE A 162 14.33 -9.50 7.86
CA ILE A 162 13.39 -10.48 8.41
C ILE A 162 13.31 -11.65 7.43
N GLY A 163 13.59 -12.85 7.89
CA GLY A 163 13.49 -14.05 7.06
C GLY A 163 14.42 -14.10 5.84
N GLY A 164 15.47 -13.27 5.78
CA GLY A 164 16.37 -13.14 4.64
C GLY A 164 15.91 -12.13 3.58
N ILE A 165 14.91 -11.32 3.92
CA ILE A 165 14.39 -10.21 3.09
C ILE A 165 14.78 -8.90 3.76
N ASP A 166 15.36 -7.98 3.00
CA ASP A 166 15.75 -6.66 3.48
C ASP A 166 14.60 -5.65 3.34
N PHE A 167 14.37 -4.88 4.40
CA PHE A 167 13.42 -3.77 4.44
C PHE A 167 14.12 -2.50 4.93
N VAL A 168 13.64 -1.33 4.50
CA VAL A 168 14.03 -0.04 5.07
C VAL A 168 12.79 0.60 5.67
N ILE A 169 12.85 0.87 6.96
CA ILE A 169 11.76 1.45 7.73
C ILE A 169 11.91 2.97 7.76
N HIS A 170 10.86 3.67 7.37
CA HIS A 170 10.74 5.12 7.45
C HIS A 170 9.66 5.48 8.44
N GLN A 171 10.06 5.95 9.61
CA GLN A 171 9.10 6.31 10.66
C GLN A 171 8.26 7.53 10.24
N THR A 172 6.96 7.42 10.46
CA THR A 172 6.01 8.53 10.35
C THR A 172 5.56 9.00 11.74
N ALA A 173 4.74 10.03 11.82
CA ALA A 173 4.20 10.50 13.09
C ALA A 173 3.31 9.44 13.77
N GLU A 174 2.64 8.61 13.00
CA GLU A 174 1.67 7.62 13.49
C GLU A 174 2.21 6.19 13.45
N ALA A 175 3.02 5.85 12.42
CA ALA A 175 3.49 4.48 12.21
C ALA A 175 4.81 4.45 11.40
N PHE A 176 4.82 3.83 10.24
CA PHE A 176 5.99 3.77 9.35
C PHE A 176 5.63 3.34 7.94
N ASP A 177 6.38 3.84 6.96
CA ASP A 177 6.44 3.32 5.60
C ASP A 177 7.57 2.30 5.45
N VAL A 178 7.54 1.49 4.39
CA VAL A 178 8.50 0.41 4.19
C VAL A 178 9.01 0.39 2.77
N GLU A 179 10.31 0.60 2.55
CA GLU A 179 10.92 0.24 1.27
C GLU A 179 11.25 -1.26 1.22
N ILE A 180 11.08 -1.86 0.06
CA ILE A 180 11.45 -3.25 -0.24
C ILE A 180 12.46 -3.22 -1.37
N PRO A 181 13.77 -3.06 -1.06
CA PRO A 181 14.79 -2.79 -2.08
C PRO A 181 14.94 -3.87 -3.14
N GLU A 182 14.71 -5.14 -2.77
CA GLU A 182 14.87 -6.28 -3.68
C GLU A 182 13.86 -6.31 -4.83
N ILE A 183 12.75 -5.60 -4.68
CA ILE A 183 11.69 -5.47 -5.70
C ILE A 183 11.44 -4.02 -6.10
N ASN A 184 12.30 -3.09 -5.68
CA ASN A 184 12.19 -1.66 -5.94
C ASN A 184 10.78 -1.11 -5.66
N ALA A 185 10.21 -1.47 -4.51
CA ALA A 185 8.87 -1.07 -4.10
C ALA A 185 8.88 -0.29 -2.78
N VAL A 186 7.86 0.54 -2.59
CA VAL A 186 7.59 1.21 -1.32
C VAL A 186 6.15 0.96 -0.88
N TYR A 187 5.96 0.66 0.40
CA TYR A 187 4.65 0.59 1.05
C TYR A 187 4.39 1.87 1.83
N THR A 188 3.19 2.40 1.72
CA THR A 188 2.70 3.56 2.46
C THR A 188 1.19 3.45 2.74
N HIS A 189 0.70 4.15 3.77
CA HIS A 189 -0.73 4.16 4.09
C HIS A 189 -1.45 5.27 3.31
N MET A 190 -2.04 4.91 2.19
CA MET A 190 -2.67 5.85 1.27
C MET A 190 -3.91 5.23 0.62
N LEU A 191 -4.84 6.06 0.16
CA LEU A 191 -5.92 5.68 -0.75
C LEU A 191 -5.45 5.78 -2.21
N GLY A 192 -6.10 5.04 -3.12
CA GLY A 192 -5.75 4.99 -4.53
C GLY A 192 -5.79 6.33 -5.26
N HIS A 193 -5.19 6.35 -6.45
CA HIS A 193 -5.04 7.57 -7.26
C HIS A 193 -6.36 8.07 -7.89
N ASP A 194 -7.33 7.19 -8.10
CA ASP A 194 -8.62 7.47 -8.75
C ASP A 194 -9.81 7.49 -7.79
N CYS A 195 -9.55 7.71 -6.51
CA CYS A 195 -10.56 7.92 -5.48
C CYS A 195 -10.29 9.19 -4.68
N HIS A 196 -11.36 9.74 -4.07
CA HIS A 196 -11.21 10.85 -3.13
C HIS A 196 -10.40 10.43 -1.92
N SER A 197 -9.57 11.35 -1.41
CA SER A 197 -8.70 11.12 -0.26
C SER A 197 -9.17 11.90 0.96
N ILE A 198 -8.74 11.44 2.13
CA ILE A 198 -8.84 12.23 3.36
C ILE A 198 -7.64 13.17 3.40
N VAL A 199 -7.89 14.47 3.27
CA VAL A 199 -6.86 15.51 3.26
C VAL A 199 -7.17 16.55 4.32
N ALA A 200 -6.34 16.63 5.35
CA ALA A 200 -6.52 17.55 6.48
C ALA A 200 -6.00 18.96 6.16
N GLY A 201 -6.56 19.57 5.10
CA GLY A 201 -6.23 20.91 4.64
C GLY A 201 -5.00 20.98 3.72
N ALA A 202 -4.66 22.20 3.28
CA ALA A 202 -3.63 22.44 2.27
C ALA A 202 -2.21 21.95 2.68
N GLY A 203 -1.84 22.12 3.95
CA GLY A 203 -0.54 21.65 4.44
C GLY A 203 -0.37 20.13 4.41
N HIS A 204 -1.44 19.37 4.67
CA HIS A 204 -1.43 17.92 4.52
C HIS A 204 -1.35 17.52 3.05
N ALA A 205 -2.07 18.21 2.15
CA ALA A 205 -1.93 18.01 0.70
C ALA A 205 -0.48 18.22 0.25
N ASP A 206 0.19 19.28 0.71
CA ASP A 206 1.60 19.56 0.39
C ASP A 206 2.54 18.45 0.87
N ALA A 207 2.30 17.89 2.05
CA ALA A 207 3.10 16.79 2.58
C ALA A 207 2.96 15.51 1.72
N ILE A 208 1.74 15.14 1.33
CA ILE A 208 1.49 14.00 0.44
C ILE A 208 2.12 14.22 -0.94
N ILE A 209 1.98 15.42 -1.51
CA ILE A 209 2.59 15.78 -2.79
C ILE A 209 4.12 15.67 -2.72
N ALA A 210 4.73 16.14 -1.65
CA ALA A 210 6.18 16.05 -1.46
C ALA A 210 6.65 14.58 -1.36
N GLN A 211 5.91 13.74 -0.64
CA GLN A 211 6.18 12.31 -0.52
C GLN A 211 6.08 11.61 -1.89
N LEU A 212 5.02 11.84 -2.65
CA LEU A 212 4.84 11.23 -3.97
C LEU A 212 5.89 11.70 -4.98
N ARG A 213 6.33 12.97 -4.91
CA ARG A 213 7.44 13.49 -5.71
C ARG A 213 8.77 12.83 -5.37
N ASP A 214 9.02 12.53 -4.08
CA ASP A 214 10.19 11.77 -3.65
C ASP A 214 10.14 10.34 -4.22
N TYR A 215 8.98 9.67 -4.22
CA TYR A 215 8.82 8.36 -4.83
C TYR A 215 9.10 8.37 -6.34
N ILE A 216 8.63 9.40 -7.04
CA ILE A 216 8.92 9.60 -8.47
C ILE A 216 10.43 9.82 -8.69
N ALA A 217 11.07 10.62 -7.85
CA ALA A 217 12.51 10.88 -7.95
C ALA A 217 13.37 9.63 -7.66
N LYS A 218 12.94 8.78 -6.75
CA LYS A 218 13.57 7.49 -6.42
C LYS A 218 13.35 6.43 -7.50
N GLY A 219 12.28 6.55 -8.29
CA GLY A 219 12.00 5.66 -9.41
C GLY A 219 11.54 4.27 -8.98
N TYR A 220 10.61 4.17 -8.01
CA TYR A 220 10.05 2.88 -7.61
C TYR A 220 9.26 2.23 -8.75
N ASP A 221 9.34 0.90 -8.85
CA ASP A 221 8.55 0.13 -9.81
C ASP A 221 7.09 -0.03 -9.34
N LEU A 222 6.90 -0.17 -8.02
CA LEU A 222 5.60 -0.30 -7.38
C LEU A 222 5.48 0.58 -6.14
N ILE A 223 4.30 1.19 -6.00
CA ILE A 223 3.84 1.84 -4.77
C ILE A 223 2.72 0.98 -4.22
N LEU A 224 2.92 0.43 -3.03
CA LEU A 224 1.99 -0.43 -2.32
C LEU A 224 1.20 0.42 -1.33
N THR A 225 -0.12 0.41 -1.44
CA THR A 225 -0.98 1.21 -0.58
C THR A 225 -1.95 0.32 0.21
N SER A 226 -2.28 0.71 1.42
CA SER A 226 -3.08 -0.13 2.34
C SER A 226 -4.52 -0.40 1.87
N HIS A 227 -5.04 0.43 0.96
CA HIS A 227 -6.45 0.41 0.56
C HIS A 227 -6.64 0.46 -0.95
N TYR A 228 -5.65 0.02 -1.70
CA TYR A 228 -5.70 -0.03 -3.15
C TYR A 228 -4.71 -1.05 -3.70
N THR A 229 -4.98 -1.56 -4.90
CA THR A 229 -4.04 -2.43 -5.61
C THR A 229 -2.72 -1.72 -5.90
N PRO A 230 -1.59 -2.43 -6.08
CA PRO A 230 -0.29 -1.81 -6.37
C PRO A 230 -0.36 -0.77 -7.49
N GLU A 231 0.22 0.38 -7.25
CA GLU A 231 0.26 1.54 -8.13
C GLU A 231 1.65 1.74 -8.72
N ASP A 232 1.77 2.61 -9.72
CA ASP A 232 3.03 3.00 -10.34
C ASP A 232 3.26 4.53 -10.23
N LEU A 233 4.39 5.00 -10.77
CA LEU A 233 4.74 6.42 -10.72
C LEU A 233 3.79 7.31 -11.54
N LYS A 234 3.07 6.75 -12.52
CA LYS A 234 2.06 7.49 -13.26
C LYS A 234 0.82 7.72 -12.39
N ASP A 235 0.46 6.73 -11.57
CA ASP A 235 -0.63 6.88 -10.59
C ASP A 235 -0.26 7.90 -9.51
N ALA A 236 1.01 7.88 -9.06
CA ALA A 236 1.52 8.90 -8.15
C ALA A 236 1.40 10.32 -8.73
N GLN A 237 1.73 10.51 -10.00
CA GLN A 237 1.54 11.81 -10.67
C GLN A 237 0.05 12.18 -10.75
N THR A 238 -0.83 11.23 -11.09
CA THR A 238 -2.28 11.47 -11.11
C THR A 238 -2.80 11.93 -9.74
N LYS A 239 -2.29 11.32 -8.67
CA LYS A 239 -2.64 11.72 -7.29
C LYS A 239 -2.12 13.11 -6.94
N ILE A 240 -0.92 13.46 -7.36
CA ILE A 240 -0.36 14.82 -7.20
C ILE A 240 -1.27 15.84 -7.89
N ASP A 241 -1.64 15.59 -9.15
CA ASP A 241 -2.48 16.49 -9.94
C ASP A 241 -3.87 16.68 -9.29
N TYR A 242 -4.43 15.61 -8.73
CA TYR A 242 -5.66 15.65 -7.95
C TYR A 242 -5.52 16.53 -6.70
N LEU A 243 -4.47 16.35 -5.90
CA LEU A 243 -4.23 17.12 -4.68
C LEU A 243 -3.96 18.61 -4.97
N GLU A 244 -3.21 18.92 -6.01
CA GLU A 244 -3.01 20.30 -6.47
C GLU A 244 -4.34 20.94 -6.92
N THR A 245 -5.20 20.16 -7.59
CA THR A 245 -6.53 20.61 -7.99
C THR A 245 -7.42 20.90 -6.77
N LEU A 246 -7.44 20.03 -5.76
CA LEU A 246 -8.17 20.27 -4.51
C LEU A 246 -7.78 21.60 -3.88
N LYS A 247 -6.49 21.89 -3.77
CA LYS A 247 -5.97 23.15 -3.23
C LYS A 247 -6.45 24.34 -4.05
N GLY A 248 -6.35 24.27 -5.37
CA GLY A 248 -6.77 25.34 -6.27
C GLY A 248 -8.30 25.57 -6.29
N ILE A 249 -9.11 24.55 -6.00
CA ILE A 249 -10.55 24.68 -5.81
C ILE A 249 -10.84 25.36 -4.45
N ALA A 250 -10.18 24.87 -3.39
CA ALA A 250 -10.39 25.41 -2.04
C ALA A 250 -10.10 26.93 -1.95
N GLU A 251 -9.09 27.43 -2.68
CA GLU A 251 -8.78 28.85 -2.75
C GLU A 251 -9.91 29.72 -3.37
N LYS A 252 -10.83 29.11 -4.12
CA LYS A 252 -11.87 29.82 -4.87
C LYS A 252 -13.26 29.66 -4.25
N CYS A 253 -13.44 28.67 -3.39
CA CYS A 253 -14.70 28.35 -2.76
C CYS A 253 -14.85 29.12 -1.44
N SER A 254 -16.09 29.44 -1.07
CA SER A 254 -16.41 30.16 0.16
C SER A 254 -16.71 29.23 1.34
N ASP A 255 -17.07 27.99 1.07
CA ASP A 255 -17.43 26.99 2.07
C ASP A 255 -17.23 25.55 1.60
N ALA A 256 -17.42 24.60 2.50
CA ALA A 256 -17.25 23.17 2.27
C ALA A 256 -18.23 22.61 1.22
N ALA A 257 -19.44 23.16 1.12
CA ALA A 257 -20.46 22.68 0.18
C ALA A 257 -20.10 23.08 -1.26
N ASP A 258 -19.69 24.33 -1.48
CA ASP A 258 -19.19 24.81 -2.78
C ASP A 258 -17.95 24.02 -3.21
N PHE A 259 -17.01 23.80 -2.29
CA PHE A 259 -15.80 23.00 -2.54
C PHE A 259 -16.16 21.59 -3.00
N LYS A 260 -17.00 20.88 -2.24
CA LYS A 260 -17.41 19.53 -2.57
C LYS A 260 -18.05 19.46 -3.96
N ALA A 261 -19.01 20.36 -4.24
CA ALA A 261 -19.71 20.41 -5.51
C ALA A 261 -18.76 20.61 -6.72
N GLU A 262 -17.76 21.49 -6.58
CA GLU A 262 -16.79 21.75 -7.63
C GLU A 262 -15.81 20.58 -7.82
N VAL A 263 -15.40 19.89 -6.73
CA VAL A 263 -14.57 18.69 -6.82
C VAL A 263 -15.34 17.55 -7.49
N GLU A 264 -16.57 17.26 -7.10
CA GLU A 264 -17.42 16.22 -7.72
C GLU A 264 -17.65 16.47 -9.21
N LYS A 265 -17.78 17.73 -9.62
CA LYS A 265 -17.92 18.13 -11.02
C LYS A 265 -16.64 17.85 -11.83
N GLN A 266 -15.46 18.04 -11.25
CA GLN A 266 -14.18 17.77 -11.92
C GLN A 266 -13.82 16.29 -11.91
N TYR A 267 -14.20 15.54 -10.86
CA TYR A 267 -13.92 14.13 -10.67
C TYR A 267 -15.19 13.29 -10.47
N PRO A 268 -16.12 13.28 -11.45
CA PRO A 268 -17.43 12.67 -11.28
C PRO A 268 -17.44 11.15 -11.13
N ASN A 269 -16.30 10.50 -11.46
CA ASN A 269 -16.16 9.05 -11.42
C ASN A 269 -15.33 8.57 -10.24
N TYR A 270 -14.81 9.47 -9.39
CA TYR A 270 -14.05 9.09 -8.22
C TYR A 270 -14.97 8.51 -7.14
N SER A 271 -14.57 7.36 -6.59
CA SER A 271 -15.21 6.79 -5.40
C SER A 271 -14.79 7.54 -4.12
N GLY A 272 -15.34 7.17 -2.97
CA GLY A 272 -14.91 7.74 -1.69
C GLY A 272 -15.53 9.11 -1.38
N GLY A 273 -16.79 9.34 -1.74
CA GLY A 273 -17.50 10.59 -1.42
C GLY A 273 -17.51 10.94 0.07
N ASN A 274 -17.54 9.92 0.94
CA ASN A 274 -17.40 10.10 2.39
C ASN A 274 -16.02 10.68 2.80
N TYR A 275 -14.95 10.34 2.07
CA TYR A 275 -13.62 10.91 2.29
C TYR A 275 -13.55 12.36 1.81
N LEU A 276 -14.26 12.68 0.71
CA LEU A 276 -14.39 14.04 0.25
C LEU A 276 -15.17 14.91 1.25
N ASP A 277 -16.21 14.37 1.91
CA ASP A 277 -16.93 15.07 2.96
C ASP A 277 -16.00 15.45 4.11
N MET A 278 -15.15 14.53 4.56
CA MET A 278 -14.15 14.80 5.60
C MET A 278 -13.15 15.87 5.14
N THR A 279 -12.63 15.73 3.93
CA THR A 279 -11.68 16.69 3.34
C THR A 279 -12.27 18.09 3.24
N ALA A 280 -13.51 18.22 2.76
CA ALA A 280 -14.22 19.49 2.71
C ALA A 280 -14.34 20.13 4.10
N GLY A 281 -14.68 19.32 5.12
CA GLY A 281 -14.69 19.78 6.50
C GLY A 281 -13.33 20.31 6.98
N PHE A 282 -12.24 19.66 6.64
CA PHE A 282 -10.89 20.09 7.05
C PHE A 282 -10.38 21.35 6.35
N PHE A 283 -10.80 21.58 5.10
CA PHE A 283 -10.36 22.78 4.36
C PHE A 283 -11.09 24.06 4.83
N PHE A 284 -12.30 23.92 5.42
CA PHE A 284 -13.17 25.03 5.80
C PHE A 284 -13.55 25.02 7.30
N ALA A 285 -12.73 24.35 8.15
CA ALA A 285 -12.90 24.30 9.61
C ALA A 285 -12.48 25.59 10.32
#